data_c713b73bc12318f46c400c014e4f71e0
#
_entry.id   c713b73bc12318f46c400c014e4f71e0
#
_cell.length_a   1.000
_cell.length_b   1.000
_cell.length_c   1.000
_cell.angle_alpha   90.00
_cell.angle_beta   90.00
_cell.angle_gamma   90.00
#
_symmetry.space_group_name_H-M   'P 1'
#
loop_
_entity.id
_entity.type
_entity.pdbx_description
1 polymer ?
#
loop_
_entity_poly.entity_id
_entity_poly.type
_entity_poly.pdbx_seq_one_letter_code
_entity_poly.pdbx_strand_id
1 'polypeptide(L)'
;MAPRKKIAQTVLTEGKFYTISAANGKVVEVADYNIDNGAKIQLMDNANFEWQQWGFVAAGDGVYRIQNRFTGKMMDLDMGGVSDGTRVHQWEGAPAS
;
A
#
# COMPACT_ATOMS: atom_id res chain seq x y z
N MET A 1 20.97 23.64 -19.27
CA MET A 1 19.98 22.79 -18.56
C MET A 1 20.47 22.55 -17.15
N ALA A 2 19.64 22.85 -16.17
CA ALA A 2 20.03 22.59 -14.78
C ALA A 2 20.20 21.07 -14.57
N PRO A 3 21.20 20.64 -13.79
CA PRO A 3 21.35 19.22 -13.49
C PRO A 3 20.13 18.72 -12.76
N ARG A 4 19.68 17.53 -13.15
CA ARG A 4 18.54 16.89 -12.46
C ARG A 4 18.95 16.59 -11.02
N LYS A 5 18.15 17.05 -10.08
CA LYS A 5 18.38 16.77 -8.66
C LYS A 5 18.27 15.25 -8.45
N LYS A 6 19.28 14.68 -7.82
CA LYS A 6 19.28 13.26 -7.50
C LYS A 6 18.23 12.99 -6.43
N ILE A 7 17.29 12.11 -6.73
CA ILE A 7 16.24 11.72 -5.79
C ILE A 7 16.73 10.47 -5.05
N ALA A 8 16.70 10.53 -3.73
CA ALA A 8 16.99 9.36 -2.91
C ALA A 8 15.89 8.32 -3.11
N GLN A 9 16.29 7.09 -3.34
CA GLN A 9 15.36 5.98 -3.50
C GLN A 9 15.25 5.20 -2.21
N THR A 10 14.02 4.81 -1.86
CA THR A 10 13.77 3.90 -0.74
C THR A 10 14.08 2.48 -1.20
N VAL A 11 14.93 1.80 -0.45
CA VAL A 11 15.17 0.38 -0.67
C VAL A 11 14.18 -0.41 0.18
N LEU A 12 13.34 -1.21 -0.48
CA LEU A 12 12.34 -2.02 0.19
C LEU A 12 12.95 -3.35 0.63
N THR A 13 12.79 -3.68 1.89
CA THR A 13 13.29 -4.92 2.49
C THR A 13 12.14 -5.79 2.90
N GLU A 14 12.10 -7.04 2.45
CA GLU A 14 11.10 -8.00 2.91
C GLU A 14 11.18 -8.18 4.42
N GLY A 15 10.03 -8.36 5.04
CA GLY A 15 9.91 -8.50 6.49
C GLY A 15 9.88 -7.20 7.26
N LYS A 16 10.14 -6.07 6.62
CA LYS A 16 10.00 -4.74 7.23
C LYS A 16 8.68 -4.11 6.85
N PHE A 17 8.21 -3.20 7.69
CA PHE A 17 6.97 -2.47 7.45
C PHE A 17 7.24 -0.99 7.25
N TYR A 18 6.41 -0.37 6.43
CA TYR A 18 6.58 1.00 5.98
C TYR A 18 5.27 1.75 6.06
N THR A 19 5.33 3.06 6.26
CA THR A 19 4.19 3.91 5.95
C THR A 19 4.32 4.41 4.51
N ILE A 20 3.18 4.60 3.85
CA ILE A 20 3.11 5.19 2.52
C ILE A 20 2.46 6.55 2.70
N SER A 21 3.21 7.62 2.49
CA SER A 21 2.75 8.97 2.78
C SER A 21 2.56 9.81 1.53
N ALA A 22 1.55 10.66 1.56
CA ALA A 22 1.35 11.70 0.57
C ALA A 22 2.17 12.94 0.93
N ALA A 23 2.25 13.89 -0.01
CA ALA A 23 3.04 15.12 0.18
C ALA A 23 2.59 15.94 1.39
N ASN A 24 1.33 15.83 1.81
CA ASN A 24 0.79 16.52 2.99
C ASN A 24 1.09 15.82 4.31
N GLY A 25 1.86 14.72 4.29
CA GLY A 25 2.21 13.96 5.47
C GLY A 25 1.18 12.92 5.91
N LYS A 26 0.01 12.89 5.30
CA LYS A 26 -0.98 11.85 5.59
C LYS A 26 -0.52 10.51 5.02
N VAL A 27 -0.95 9.43 5.66
CA VAL A 27 -0.54 8.07 5.29
C VAL A 27 -1.70 7.24 4.78
N VAL A 28 -1.37 6.26 3.96
CA VAL A 28 -2.33 5.29 3.44
C VAL A 28 -2.67 4.28 4.51
N GLU A 29 -3.97 4.04 4.72
CA GLU A 29 -4.44 3.09 5.73
C GLU A 29 -5.65 2.31 5.26
N VAL A 30 -5.95 1.21 5.97
CA VAL A 30 -7.25 0.56 5.86
C VAL A 30 -8.23 1.32 6.75
N ALA A 31 -9.33 1.78 6.17
CA ALA A 31 -10.31 2.60 6.88
C ALA A 31 -10.87 1.85 8.10
N ASP A 32 -10.95 2.56 9.23
CA ASP A 32 -11.57 2.08 10.46
C ASP A 32 -11.03 0.73 10.96
N TYR A 33 -9.75 0.45 10.68
CA TYR A 33 -9.10 -0.84 11.00
C TYR A 33 -9.97 -2.06 10.63
N ASN A 34 -10.70 -1.94 9.53
CA ASN A 34 -11.63 -2.96 9.04
C ASN A 34 -10.84 -4.16 8.48
N ILE A 35 -11.18 -5.37 8.92
CA ILE A 35 -10.49 -6.59 8.51
C ILE A 35 -11.14 -7.30 7.31
N ASP A 36 -12.26 -6.78 6.82
CA ASP A 36 -13.03 -7.45 5.78
C ASP A 36 -12.44 -7.24 4.38
N ASN A 37 -12.67 -8.21 3.49
CA ASN A 37 -12.43 -8.01 2.07
C ASN A 37 -13.28 -6.85 1.57
N GLY A 38 -12.70 -6.01 0.73
CA GLY A 38 -13.37 -4.84 0.19
C GLY A 38 -13.29 -3.60 1.07
N ALA A 39 -12.66 -3.69 2.24
CA ALA A 39 -12.48 -2.53 3.11
C ALA A 39 -11.73 -1.42 2.38
N LYS A 40 -12.22 -0.20 2.53
CA LYS A 40 -11.69 0.98 1.84
C LYS A 40 -10.24 1.27 2.29
N ILE A 41 -9.42 1.67 1.34
CA ILE A 41 -8.09 2.23 1.60
C ILE A 41 -8.18 3.74 1.42
N GLN A 42 -7.65 4.50 2.36
CA GLN A 42 -7.77 5.96 2.41
C GLN A 42 -6.52 6.63 2.98
N LEU A 43 -6.46 7.94 2.90
CA LEU A 43 -5.45 8.74 3.58
C LEU A 43 -5.97 9.17 4.96
N MET A 44 -5.09 9.18 5.95
CA MET A 44 -5.40 9.60 7.31
C MET A 44 -4.14 10.16 7.97
N ASP A 45 -4.32 10.92 9.04
CA ASP A 45 -3.20 11.40 9.84
C ASP A 45 -2.36 10.22 10.34
N ASN A 46 -1.03 10.39 10.30
CA ASN A 46 -0.14 9.33 10.72
C ASN A 46 -0.12 9.22 12.25
N ALA A 47 -0.62 8.10 12.76
CA ALA A 47 -0.55 7.73 14.17
C ALA A 47 0.28 6.46 14.37
N ASN A 48 0.92 5.99 13.32
CA ASN A 48 1.77 4.80 13.32
C ASN A 48 1.05 3.53 13.82
N PHE A 49 -0.25 3.44 13.55
CA PHE A 49 -1.01 2.22 13.84
C PHE A 49 -0.65 1.11 12.86
N GLU A 50 -0.86 -0.15 13.26
CA GLU A 50 -0.52 -1.28 12.39
C GLU A 50 -1.31 -1.28 11.08
N TRP A 51 -2.55 -0.79 11.06
CA TRP A 51 -3.34 -0.67 9.81
C TRP A 51 -2.89 0.48 8.91
N GLN A 52 -1.91 1.26 9.35
CA GLN A 52 -1.21 2.29 8.57
C GLN A 52 0.16 1.82 8.09
N GLN A 53 0.49 0.58 8.32
CA GLN A 53 1.80 0.02 7.96
C GLN A 53 1.65 -1.10 6.95
N TRP A 54 2.60 -1.14 6.02
CA TRP A 54 2.52 -2.02 4.85
C TRP A 54 3.84 -2.74 4.64
N GLY A 55 3.75 -4.04 4.34
CA GLY A 55 4.88 -4.82 3.90
C GLY A 55 4.88 -4.93 2.37
N PHE A 56 6.05 -5.06 1.81
CA PHE A 56 6.22 -5.20 0.37
C PHE A 56 6.74 -6.61 0.09
N VAL A 57 5.91 -7.43 -0.56
CA VAL A 57 6.19 -8.82 -0.86
C VAL A 57 6.59 -8.92 -2.32
N ALA A 58 7.81 -9.40 -2.60
CA ALA A 58 8.28 -9.54 -3.98
C ALA A 58 7.37 -10.50 -4.76
N ALA A 59 6.97 -10.08 -5.96
CA ALA A 59 6.05 -10.83 -6.83
C ALA A 59 6.64 -11.03 -8.24
N GLY A 60 7.92 -10.79 -8.41
CA GLY A 60 8.65 -10.88 -9.67
C GLY A 60 9.67 -9.77 -9.77
N ASP A 61 10.42 -9.69 -10.85
CA ASP A 61 11.46 -8.69 -11.02
C ASP A 61 10.91 -7.26 -10.94
N GLY A 62 11.25 -6.57 -9.84
CA GLY A 62 10.82 -5.19 -9.63
C GLY A 62 9.34 -5.01 -9.34
N VAL A 63 8.59 -6.09 -9.13
CA VAL A 63 7.15 -6.06 -8.86
C VAL A 63 6.89 -6.50 -7.42
N TYR A 64 6.00 -5.78 -6.73
CA TYR A 64 5.66 -6.07 -5.34
C TYR A 64 4.16 -6.15 -5.15
N ARG A 65 3.74 -7.00 -4.21
CA ARG A 65 2.42 -6.94 -3.59
C ARG A 65 2.55 -6.12 -2.32
N ILE A 66 1.53 -5.33 -2.01
CA ILE A 66 1.52 -4.43 -0.85
C ILE A 66 0.54 -5.00 0.16
N GLN A 67 1.06 -5.48 1.28
CA GLN A 67 0.31 -6.20 2.31
C GLN A 67 0.13 -5.34 3.55
N ASN A 68 -1.11 -5.22 4.03
CA ASN A 68 -1.37 -4.51 5.27
C ASN A 68 -0.85 -5.30 6.46
N ARG A 69 -0.13 -4.63 7.36
CA ARG A 69 0.45 -5.28 8.53
C ARG A 69 -0.62 -5.82 9.48
N PHE A 70 -1.70 -5.08 9.67
CA PHE A 70 -2.75 -5.45 10.62
C PHE A 70 -3.63 -6.57 10.10
N THR A 71 -4.11 -6.44 8.86
CA THR A 71 -5.09 -7.37 8.29
C THR A 71 -4.46 -8.55 7.57
N GLY A 72 -3.22 -8.42 7.12
CA GLY A 72 -2.58 -9.39 6.25
C GLY A 72 -3.11 -9.40 4.82
N LYS A 73 -4.10 -8.55 4.50
CA LYS A 73 -4.69 -8.48 3.17
C LYS A 73 -3.87 -7.57 2.25
N MET A 74 -4.05 -7.75 0.96
CA MET A 74 -3.31 -7.02 -0.07
C MET A 74 -4.09 -5.81 -0.55
N MET A 75 -3.36 -4.75 -0.91
CA MET A 75 -3.94 -3.63 -1.65
C MET A 75 -4.37 -4.13 -3.02
N ASP A 76 -5.59 -3.81 -3.44
CA ASP A 76 -6.20 -4.37 -4.63
C ASP A 76 -7.09 -3.34 -5.32
N LEU A 77 -7.23 -3.46 -6.64
CA LEU A 77 -8.15 -2.64 -7.42
C LEU A 77 -9.50 -3.34 -7.49
N ASP A 78 -10.57 -2.60 -7.19
CA ASP A 78 -11.92 -3.13 -7.19
C ASP A 78 -12.26 -3.76 -8.54
N MET A 79 -12.70 -5.00 -8.53
CA MET A 79 -13.05 -5.78 -9.73
C MET A 79 -11.94 -5.84 -10.78
N GLY A 80 -10.69 -5.65 -10.38
CA GLY A 80 -9.56 -5.62 -11.32
C GLY A 80 -9.59 -4.43 -12.28
N GLY A 81 -10.32 -3.36 -11.93
CA GLY A 81 -10.50 -2.19 -12.78
C GLY A 81 -9.21 -1.46 -13.08
N VAL A 82 -9.14 -0.88 -14.27
CA VAL A 82 -7.97 -0.10 -14.71
C VAL A 82 -8.35 1.29 -15.20
N SER A 83 -9.60 1.68 -14.99
CA SER A 83 -10.09 3.01 -15.37
C SER A 83 -9.78 4.03 -14.29
N ASP A 84 -9.73 5.29 -14.67
CA ASP A 84 -9.60 6.38 -13.70
C ASP A 84 -10.77 6.30 -12.70
N GLY A 85 -10.47 6.52 -11.44
CA GLY A 85 -11.48 6.47 -10.39
C GLY A 85 -11.80 5.07 -9.88
N THR A 86 -11.14 4.04 -10.39
CA THR A 86 -11.28 2.70 -9.83
C THR A 86 -10.91 2.72 -8.35
N ARG A 87 -11.79 2.17 -7.51
CA ARG A 87 -11.59 2.15 -6.08
C ARG A 87 -10.46 1.21 -5.69
N VAL A 88 -9.63 1.67 -4.77
CA VAL A 88 -8.61 0.84 -4.13
C VAL A 88 -9.16 0.34 -2.80
N HIS A 89 -9.07 -0.96 -2.56
CA HIS A 89 -9.52 -1.60 -1.34
C HIS A 89 -8.53 -2.68 -0.93
N GLN A 90 -8.78 -3.35 0.19
CA GLN A 90 -8.02 -4.53 0.54
C GLN A 90 -8.77 -5.79 0.13
N TRP A 91 -8.02 -6.83 -0.17
CA TRP A 91 -8.56 -8.16 -0.47
C TRP A 91 -7.56 -9.23 -0.06
N GLU A 92 -8.05 -10.41 0.25
CA GLU A 92 -7.16 -11.55 0.52
C GLU A 92 -6.30 -11.82 -0.71
N GLY A 93 -5.01 -12.07 -0.50
CA GLY A 93 -4.10 -12.35 -1.60
C GLY A 93 -4.46 -13.66 -2.27
N ALA A 94 -4.67 -13.62 -3.60
CA ALA A 94 -4.87 -14.83 -4.35
C ALA A 94 -3.53 -15.56 -4.52
N PRO A 95 -3.44 -16.84 -4.16
CA PRO A 95 -2.22 -17.59 -4.43
C PRO A 95 -1.99 -17.70 -5.93
N ALA A 96 -0.76 -17.51 -6.37
CA ALA A 96 -0.31 -17.74 -7.75
C ALA A 96 -0.99 -16.87 -8.83
N SER A 97 -1.55 -15.76 -8.48
CA SER A 97 -2.05 -14.82 -9.49
C SER A 97 -1.08 -13.68 -9.70
#